data_f8c922b91280654274c7a75ca18acb8e
#
_entry.id   f8c922b91280654274c7a75ca18acb8e
#
_cell.length_a   1.000
_cell.length_b   1.000
_cell.length_c   1.000
_cell.angle_alpha   90.00
_cell.angle_beta   90.00
_cell.angle_gamma   90.00
#
_symmetry.space_group_name_H-M   'P 1'
#
loop_
_entity.id
_entity.type
_entity.pdbx_description
1 polymer ?
#
loop_
_entity_poly.entity_id
_entity_poly.type
_entity_poly.pdbx_seq_one_letter_code
_entity_poly.pdbx_strand_id
1 'polypeptide(L)'
;MAKYFLAVLILLSACISGPARAEDAAAPFDGDLQRLAEILGTLHYLRGICGTNEGGKWRNEMQALIDAETPSGDRRSRMIAGFNRGYNGFQQTYRTCPPAAAVAIRRYIEEGSKISRDLTARYAN
;
A
#
# COMPACT_ATOMS: atom_id res chain seq x y z
N MET A 1 26.56 28.69 58.16
CA MET A 1 25.38 27.80 58.11
C MET A 1 24.62 27.90 56.79
N ALA A 2 25.29 28.36 55.74
CA ALA A 2 24.64 28.51 54.41
C ALA A 2 25.28 27.63 53.33
N LYS A 3 25.86 26.48 53.73
CA LYS A 3 26.65 25.65 52.83
C LYS A 3 25.92 24.37 52.34
N TYR A 4 24.70 24.15 52.68
CA TYR A 4 24.03 22.89 52.39
C TYR A 4 22.72 23.01 51.59
N PHE A 5 22.46 24.16 50.99
CA PHE A 5 21.24 24.34 50.18
C PHE A 5 21.48 24.30 48.65
N LEU A 6 22.60 23.79 48.23
CA LEU A 6 23.00 23.82 46.80
C LEU A 6 23.15 22.44 46.18
N ALA A 7 22.47 21.47 46.68
CA ALA A 7 22.69 20.10 46.19
C ALA A 7 21.42 19.27 46.08
N VAL A 8 20.30 19.79 45.59
CA VAL A 8 19.20 18.94 45.13
C VAL A 8 18.37 19.69 44.09
N LEU A 9 18.98 19.96 42.97
CA LEU A 9 18.26 20.26 41.74
C LEU A 9 18.89 19.53 40.58
N ILE A 10 19.05 18.23 40.73
CA ILE A 10 19.30 17.33 39.63
C ILE A 10 17.92 16.80 39.20
N LEU A 11 17.27 17.57 38.35
CA LEU A 11 16.89 17.19 37.02
C LEU A 11 16.45 15.73 36.87
N LEU A 12 15.17 15.50 37.14
CA LEU A 12 14.42 14.47 36.46
C LEU A 12 14.05 15.00 35.06
N SER A 13 15.02 15.02 34.14
CA SER A 13 14.71 14.97 32.72
C SER A 13 14.23 13.56 32.41
N ALA A 14 13.00 13.25 32.75
CA ALA A 14 12.35 12.08 32.21
C ALA A 14 12.20 12.32 30.70
N CYS A 15 13.12 11.72 29.92
CA CYS A 15 12.90 11.51 28.50
C CYS A 15 11.60 10.71 28.38
N ILE A 16 10.52 11.38 28.14
CA ILE A 16 9.29 10.75 27.72
C ILE A 16 9.52 10.35 26.26
N SER A 17 10.28 9.27 26.06
CA SER A 17 10.29 8.55 24.81
C SER A 17 8.93 7.88 24.72
N GLY A 18 7.97 8.55 24.09
CA GLY A 18 6.71 7.93 23.78
C GLY A 18 6.98 6.65 22.98
N PRO A 19 6.20 5.55 23.17
CA PRO A 19 6.38 4.36 22.36
C PRO A 19 6.17 4.74 20.89
N ALA A 20 7.17 4.46 20.06
CA ALA A 20 7.01 4.57 18.61
C ALA A 20 5.81 3.72 18.22
N ARG A 21 4.85 4.30 17.51
CA ARG A 21 3.66 3.57 17.07
C ARG A 21 4.10 2.55 16.03
N ALA A 22 4.17 1.28 16.42
CA ALA A 22 4.55 0.17 15.56
C ALA A 22 3.61 0.03 14.34
N GLU A 23 2.37 0.56 14.45
CA GLU A 23 1.36 0.53 13.40
C GLU A 23 1.70 1.41 12.19
N ASP A 24 2.47 2.49 12.37
CA ASP A 24 2.89 3.40 11.30
C ASP A 24 4.28 3.05 10.75
N ALA A 25 4.97 2.06 11.33
CA ALA A 25 6.26 1.61 10.83
C ALA A 25 6.07 0.82 9.54
N ALA A 26 6.92 1.11 8.52
CA ALA A 26 6.93 0.35 7.28
C ALA A 26 7.26 -1.12 7.55
N ALA A 27 6.42 -2.04 7.09
CA ALA A 27 6.70 -3.46 7.11
C ALA A 27 7.58 -3.83 5.90
N PRO A 28 8.38 -4.93 5.98
CA PRO A 28 9.25 -5.36 4.88
C PRO A 28 8.50 -5.59 3.56
N PHE A 29 7.22 -5.92 3.62
CA PHE A 29 6.38 -6.21 2.46
C PHE A 29 5.51 -5.02 2.01
N ASP A 30 5.62 -3.85 2.64
CA ASP A 30 4.78 -2.68 2.30
C ASP A 30 5.00 -2.20 0.87
N GLY A 31 6.22 -2.27 0.35
CA GLY A 31 6.52 -1.95 -1.04
C GLY A 31 5.76 -2.85 -2.01
N ASP A 32 5.72 -4.14 -1.75
CA ASP A 32 5.00 -5.13 -2.56
C ASP A 32 3.48 -4.93 -2.47
N LEU A 33 2.97 -4.62 -1.28
CA LEU A 33 1.55 -4.33 -1.10
C LEU A 33 1.13 -3.07 -1.86
N GLN A 34 1.93 -2.02 -1.82
CA GLN A 34 1.66 -0.79 -2.57
C GLN A 34 1.72 -1.03 -4.08
N ARG A 35 2.70 -1.82 -4.53
CA ARG A 35 2.80 -2.20 -5.94
C ARG A 35 1.61 -3.04 -6.38
N LEU A 36 1.18 -3.99 -5.57
CA LEU A 36 -0.01 -4.80 -5.85
C LEU A 36 -1.27 -3.93 -5.94
N ALA A 37 -1.44 -2.98 -5.01
CA ALA A 37 -2.55 -2.02 -5.05
C ALA A 37 -2.54 -1.20 -6.35
N GLU A 38 -1.39 -0.72 -6.78
CA GLU A 38 -1.23 0.00 -8.05
C GLU A 38 -1.61 -0.85 -9.25
N ILE A 39 -1.18 -2.12 -9.28
CA ILE A 39 -1.55 -3.07 -10.33
C ILE A 39 -3.06 -3.28 -10.38
N LEU A 40 -3.72 -3.45 -9.24
CA LEU A 40 -5.17 -3.60 -9.18
C LEU A 40 -5.90 -2.37 -9.73
N GLY A 41 -5.43 -1.17 -9.42
CA GLY A 41 -5.97 0.06 -9.99
C GLY A 41 -5.76 0.16 -11.50
N THR A 42 -4.58 -0.19 -11.97
CA THR A 42 -4.25 -0.25 -13.41
C THR A 42 -5.16 -1.22 -14.16
N LEU A 43 -5.34 -2.41 -13.62
CA LEU A 43 -6.23 -3.43 -14.21
C LEU A 43 -7.69 -2.98 -14.19
N HIS A 44 -8.11 -2.30 -13.13
CA HIS A 44 -9.46 -1.75 -13.07
C HIS A 44 -9.74 -0.79 -14.23
N TYR A 45 -8.78 0.07 -14.55
CA TYR A 45 -8.89 0.98 -15.68
C TYR A 45 -8.79 0.24 -17.03
N LEU A 46 -7.73 -0.51 -17.26
CA LEU A 46 -7.45 -1.14 -18.56
C LEU A 46 -8.49 -2.18 -18.93
N ARG A 47 -8.93 -3.00 -18.00
CA ARG A 47 -9.99 -3.98 -18.26
C ARG A 47 -11.34 -3.30 -18.56
N GLY A 48 -11.58 -2.14 -17.94
CA GLY A 48 -12.77 -1.33 -18.25
C GLY A 48 -12.79 -0.85 -19.69
N ILE A 49 -11.70 -0.30 -20.20
CA ILE A 49 -11.63 0.19 -21.59
C ILE A 49 -11.55 -0.92 -22.63
N CYS A 50 -11.10 -2.12 -22.25
CA CYS A 50 -11.00 -3.26 -23.15
C CYS A 50 -12.30 -4.07 -23.28
N GLY A 51 -13.42 -3.53 -22.80
CA GLY A 51 -14.75 -4.10 -23.00
C GLY A 51 -15.03 -5.39 -22.23
N THR A 52 -14.26 -5.70 -21.21
CA THR A 52 -14.55 -6.83 -20.34
C THR A 52 -15.58 -6.41 -19.31
N ASN A 53 -16.70 -7.12 -19.27
CA ASN A 53 -17.79 -6.80 -18.35
C ASN A 53 -17.52 -7.35 -16.95
N GLU A 54 -16.38 -6.96 -16.37
CA GLU A 54 -15.96 -7.43 -15.04
C GLU A 54 -16.50 -6.58 -13.89
N GLY A 55 -17.13 -5.44 -14.22
CA GLY A 55 -17.74 -4.57 -13.23
C GLY A 55 -16.75 -4.11 -12.15
N GLY A 56 -17.05 -4.41 -10.90
CA GLY A 56 -16.25 -4.04 -9.74
C GLY A 56 -15.16 -5.03 -9.35
N LYS A 57 -14.83 -6.03 -10.17
CA LYS A 57 -13.90 -7.11 -9.80
C LYS A 57 -12.60 -6.59 -9.18
N TRP A 58 -11.93 -5.66 -9.84
CA TRP A 58 -10.62 -5.16 -9.39
C TRP A 58 -10.71 -4.28 -8.15
N ARG A 59 -11.80 -3.53 -8.02
CA ARG A 59 -12.10 -2.79 -6.78
C ARG A 59 -12.39 -3.74 -5.62
N ASN A 60 -13.11 -4.82 -5.88
CA ASN A 60 -13.41 -5.84 -4.88
C ASN A 60 -12.13 -6.58 -4.45
N GLU A 61 -11.22 -6.86 -5.38
CA GLU A 61 -9.89 -7.42 -5.05
C GLU A 61 -9.08 -6.46 -4.18
N MET A 62 -9.13 -5.17 -4.46
CA MET A 62 -8.47 -4.17 -3.62
C MET A 62 -9.09 -4.12 -2.22
N GLN A 63 -10.41 -4.18 -2.12
CA GLN A 63 -11.08 -4.22 -0.82
C GLN A 63 -10.71 -5.48 -0.04
N ALA A 64 -10.65 -6.63 -0.71
CA ALA A 64 -10.22 -7.88 -0.11
C ALA A 64 -8.77 -7.80 0.40
N LEU A 65 -7.89 -7.15 -0.34
CA LEU A 65 -6.51 -6.93 0.09
C LEU A 65 -6.44 -6.06 1.35
N ILE A 66 -7.19 -4.97 1.39
CA ILE A 66 -7.28 -4.11 2.58
C ILE A 66 -7.84 -4.90 3.77
N ASP A 67 -8.89 -5.66 3.57
CA ASP A 67 -9.51 -6.45 4.64
C ASP A 67 -8.55 -7.52 5.19
N ALA A 68 -7.77 -8.16 4.32
CA ALA A 68 -6.80 -9.18 4.71
C ALA A 68 -5.61 -8.59 5.48
N GLU A 69 -5.11 -7.45 5.04
CA GLU A 69 -3.95 -6.81 5.66
C GLU A 69 -4.30 -5.93 6.86
N THR A 70 -5.56 -5.57 7.01
CA THR A 70 -6.06 -4.70 8.09
C THR A 70 -5.16 -3.49 8.36
N PRO A 71 -4.69 -2.76 7.32
CA PRO A 71 -3.83 -1.61 7.54
C PRO A 71 -4.60 -0.46 8.18
N SER A 72 -3.92 0.34 8.99
CA SER A 72 -4.47 1.55 9.57
C SER A 72 -3.59 2.75 9.23
N GLY A 73 -4.09 3.96 9.47
CA GLY A 73 -3.32 5.19 9.33
C GLY A 73 -2.69 5.34 7.96
N ASP A 74 -1.42 5.67 7.95
CA ASP A 74 -0.65 5.96 6.73
C ASP A 74 -0.48 4.76 5.79
N ARG A 75 -0.39 3.55 6.32
CA ARG A 75 -0.28 2.34 5.50
C ARG A 75 -1.50 2.18 4.60
N ARG A 76 -2.70 2.32 5.18
CA ARG A 76 -3.95 2.26 4.42
C ARG A 76 -4.01 3.37 3.36
N SER A 77 -3.67 4.59 3.73
CA SER A 77 -3.64 5.73 2.81
C SER A 77 -2.68 5.51 1.65
N ARG A 78 -1.51 4.95 1.88
CA ARG A 78 -0.54 4.62 0.82
C ARG A 78 -1.04 3.53 -0.12
N MET A 79 -1.72 2.51 0.39
CA MET A 79 -2.32 1.47 -0.44
C MET A 79 -3.42 2.04 -1.34
N ILE A 80 -4.31 2.86 -0.78
CA ILE A 80 -5.39 3.51 -1.54
C ILE A 80 -4.81 4.48 -2.59
N ALA A 81 -3.81 5.27 -2.22
CA ALA A 81 -3.12 6.16 -3.15
C ALA A 81 -2.45 5.38 -4.28
N GLY A 82 -1.87 4.22 -4.00
CA GLY A 82 -1.31 3.31 -5.00
C GLY A 82 -2.36 2.86 -6.01
N PHE A 83 -3.50 2.39 -5.55
CA PHE A 83 -4.61 2.00 -6.41
C PHE A 83 -5.06 3.16 -7.31
N ASN A 84 -5.28 4.33 -6.74
CA ASN A 84 -5.71 5.52 -7.49
C ASN A 84 -4.65 5.94 -8.53
N ARG A 85 -3.38 5.84 -8.19
CA ARG A 85 -2.27 6.13 -9.10
C ARG A 85 -2.26 5.16 -10.29
N GLY A 86 -2.46 3.89 -10.04
CA GLY A 86 -2.59 2.88 -11.08
C GLY A 86 -3.80 3.13 -11.99
N TYR A 87 -4.95 3.41 -11.40
CA TYR A 87 -6.17 3.72 -12.14
C TYR A 87 -6.00 4.95 -13.06
N ASN A 88 -5.35 5.99 -12.58
CA ASN A 88 -5.18 7.25 -13.32
C ASN A 88 -4.02 7.20 -14.33
N GLY A 89 -3.09 6.27 -14.17
CA GLY A 89 -1.83 6.27 -14.90
C GLY A 89 -1.95 6.14 -16.41
N PHE A 90 -2.94 5.42 -16.90
CA PHE A 90 -3.14 5.19 -18.34
C PHE A 90 -4.30 5.98 -18.95
N GLN A 91 -5.02 6.77 -18.18
CA GLN A 91 -6.21 7.48 -18.67
C GLN A 91 -5.95 8.40 -19.86
N GLN A 92 -4.78 9.04 -19.91
CA GLN A 92 -4.40 9.92 -21.01
C GLN A 92 -3.76 9.17 -22.17
N THR A 93 -3.11 8.06 -21.89
CA THR A 93 -2.41 7.24 -22.90
C THR A 93 -3.38 6.35 -23.67
N TYR A 94 -4.28 5.68 -22.96
CA TYR A 94 -5.24 4.74 -23.55
C TYR A 94 -6.67 5.16 -23.21
N ARG A 95 -7.37 5.73 -24.19
CA ARG A 95 -8.81 6.04 -24.08
C ARG A 95 -9.68 4.94 -24.65
N THR A 96 -9.11 4.12 -25.51
CA THR A 96 -9.70 2.92 -26.10
C THR A 96 -8.75 1.75 -25.86
N CYS A 97 -9.10 0.56 -26.32
CA CYS A 97 -8.28 -0.64 -26.11
C CYS A 97 -7.44 -0.98 -27.35
N PRO A 98 -6.27 -0.33 -27.58
CA PRO A 98 -5.36 -0.74 -28.63
C PRO A 98 -4.68 -2.06 -28.25
N PRO A 99 -4.00 -2.75 -29.21
CA PRO A 99 -3.24 -3.98 -28.92
C PRO A 99 -2.24 -3.82 -27.77
N ALA A 100 -1.60 -2.65 -27.64
CA ALA A 100 -0.67 -2.37 -26.54
C ALA A 100 -1.33 -2.42 -25.16
N ALA A 101 -2.59 -2.02 -25.05
CA ALA A 101 -3.33 -2.13 -23.79
C ALA A 101 -3.58 -3.59 -23.41
N ALA A 102 -3.90 -4.45 -24.37
CA ALA A 102 -4.06 -5.88 -24.14
C ALA A 102 -2.74 -6.55 -23.67
N VAL A 103 -1.61 -6.14 -24.25
CA VAL A 103 -0.27 -6.58 -23.80
C VAL A 103 0.00 -6.13 -22.37
N ALA A 104 -0.30 -4.86 -22.06
CA ALA A 104 -0.13 -4.32 -20.72
C ALA A 104 -0.94 -5.10 -19.69
N ILE A 105 -2.21 -5.40 -19.98
CA ILE A 105 -3.07 -6.21 -19.10
C ILE A 105 -2.41 -7.54 -18.74
N ARG A 106 -1.91 -8.29 -19.72
CA ARG A 106 -1.26 -9.57 -19.45
C ARG A 106 -0.03 -9.41 -18.55
N ARG A 107 0.79 -8.41 -18.81
CA ARG A 107 2.00 -8.14 -18.01
C ARG A 107 1.66 -7.77 -16.56
N TYR A 108 0.65 -6.95 -16.34
CA TYR A 108 0.21 -6.59 -14.99
C TYR A 108 -0.42 -7.77 -14.26
N ILE A 109 -1.18 -8.61 -14.93
CA ILE A 109 -1.71 -9.85 -14.33
C ILE A 109 -0.57 -10.78 -13.91
N GLU A 110 0.44 -10.96 -14.73
CA GLU A 110 1.61 -11.79 -14.41
C GLU A 110 2.39 -11.22 -13.23
N GLU A 111 2.66 -9.93 -13.23
CA GLU A 111 3.37 -9.26 -12.13
C GLU A 111 2.57 -9.34 -10.82
N GLY A 112 1.29 -9.03 -10.86
CA GLY A 112 0.43 -9.10 -9.69
C GLY A 112 0.31 -10.51 -9.13
N SER A 113 0.20 -11.50 -9.98
CA SER A 113 0.17 -12.91 -9.57
C SER A 113 1.48 -13.33 -8.91
N LYS A 114 2.62 -12.90 -9.45
CA LYS A 114 3.94 -13.17 -8.86
C LYS A 114 4.07 -12.53 -7.48
N ILE A 115 3.73 -11.26 -7.35
CA ILE A 115 3.78 -10.55 -6.06
C ILE A 115 2.89 -11.25 -5.03
N SER A 116 1.68 -11.63 -5.41
CA SER A 116 0.74 -12.33 -4.52
C SER A 116 1.31 -13.67 -4.04
N ARG A 117 1.92 -14.45 -4.93
CA ARG A 117 2.58 -15.70 -4.56
C ARG A 117 3.76 -15.49 -3.62
N ASP A 118 4.59 -14.49 -3.91
CA ASP A 118 5.76 -14.17 -3.11
C ASP A 118 5.36 -13.71 -1.70
N LEU A 119 4.33 -12.89 -1.59
CA LEU A 119 3.79 -12.46 -0.30
C LEU A 119 3.24 -13.65 0.50
N THR A 120 2.47 -14.53 -0.13
CA THR A 120 1.93 -15.73 0.50
C THR A 120 3.05 -16.65 0.98
N ALA A 121 4.07 -16.88 0.18
CA ALA A 121 5.18 -17.76 0.53
C ALA A 121 6.03 -17.22 1.69
N ARG A 122 6.18 -15.90 1.80
CA ARG A 122 7.03 -15.28 2.82
C ARG A 122 6.32 -15.07 4.16
N TYR A 123 5.04 -14.78 4.14
CA TYR A 123 4.33 -14.23 5.30
C TYR A 123 3.09 -15.02 5.73
N ALA A 124 2.78 -16.11 5.08
CA ALA A 124 1.60 -16.94 5.38
C ALA A 124 1.88 -18.06 6.41
N ASN A 125 3.02 -18.03 7.09
CA ASN A 125 3.37 -19.01 8.13
C ASN A 125 3.01 -18.48 9.51
#